data_f6e8ff1bb06b7919dc39712d10dcc68c
#
_entry.id   f6e8ff1bb06b7919dc39712d10dcc68c
#
_cell.length_a   1.000
_cell.length_b   1.000
_cell.length_c   1.000
_cell.angle_alpha   90.00
_cell.angle_beta   90.00
_cell.angle_gamma   90.00
#
_symmetry.space_group_name_H-M   'P 1'
#
loop_
_entity.id
_entity.type
_entity.pdbx_description
1 polymer ?
#
loop_
_entity_poly.entity_id
_entity_poly.type
_entity_poly.pdbx_seq_one_letter_code
_entity_poly.pdbx_strand_id
1 'polypeptide(L)'
;NTSQDVARIDGGTGLDTIKLDGAGITLDLTAIRTGVVSKVENLDISGSGSNTVKLSAMDVLDMGSNNTFDVNPAAVDTRKQLMVTSDTDDKVVLTDLTNWTKASGAYSSFTSNGHTYDVWNHNTLLLQLLIDQNVAANNITSS
;
A
#
# COMPACT_ATOMS: atom_id res chain seq x y z
N ASN A 1 -1.83 3.46 -32.76
CA ASN A 1 -1.88 3.22 -32.10
C ASN A 1 -1.92 2.83 -31.33
N THR A 2 -1.47 3.61 -31.68
CA THR A 2 -1.99 2.75 -31.22
C THR A 2 -2.19 2.43 -29.76
N SER A 3 -3.06 2.14 -29.37
CA SER A 3 -3.56 1.55 -28.16
C SER A 3 -2.56 0.72 -27.35
N GLN A 4 -1.36 0.63 -27.83
CA GLN A 4 -0.29 -0.14 -27.21
C GLN A 4 0.63 0.73 -26.34
N ASP A 5 0.45 2.02 -26.41
CA ASP A 5 1.20 2.94 -25.57
C ASP A 5 0.65 2.88 -24.14
N VAL A 6 1.10 1.93 -23.39
CA VAL A 6 0.79 1.84 -21.97
C VAL A 6 1.67 2.84 -21.24
N ALA A 7 1.05 3.87 -20.71
CA ALA A 7 1.75 4.77 -19.81
C ALA A 7 2.30 3.96 -18.64
N ARG A 8 3.57 4.11 -18.34
CA ARG A 8 4.21 3.51 -17.19
C ARG A 8 4.41 4.55 -16.11
N ILE A 9 4.25 4.14 -14.88
CA ILE A 9 4.60 4.94 -13.72
C ILE A 9 5.80 4.25 -13.05
N ASP A 10 6.96 4.91 -13.10
CA ASP A 10 8.17 4.45 -12.44
C ASP A 10 8.59 5.58 -11.48
N GLY A 11 8.47 5.35 -10.19
CA GLY A 11 8.84 6.33 -9.18
C GLY A 11 10.34 6.63 -9.17
N GLY A 12 11.17 5.65 -9.51
CA GLY A 12 12.61 5.85 -9.56
C GLY A 12 13.30 5.52 -8.24
N THR A 13 14.04 6.47 -7.71
CA THR A 13 14.78 6.30 -6.45
C THR A 13 14.20 7.19 -5.37
N GLY A 14 14.16 6.69 -4.15
CA GLY A 14 13.61 7.41 -3.01
C GLY A 14 12.24 6.89 -2.63
N LEU A 15 11.49 7.71 -1.91
CA LEU A 15 10.12 7.40 -1.52
C LEU A 15 9.17 8.13 -2.46
N ASP A 16 8.48 7.38 -3.30
CA ASP A 16 7.58 7.91 -4.30
C ASP A 16 6.12 7.67 -3.94
N THR A 17 5.27 8.62 -4.27
CA THR A 17 3.86 8.62 -3.87
C THR A 17 2.95 8.81 -5.07
N ILE A 18 1.95 7.92 -5.20
CA ILE A 18 0.77 8.18 -6.02
C ILE A 18 -0.31 8.74 -5.10
N LYS A 19 -0.82 9.93 -5.42
CA LYS A 19 -1.88 10.56 -4.66
C LYS A 19 -3.17 10.61 -5.45
N LEU A 20 -4.27 10.22 -4.81
CA LEU A 20 -5.62 10.42 -5.33
C LEU A 20 -6.13 11.79 -4.89
N ASP A 21 -6.36 12.66 -5.84
CA ASP A 21 -6.84 14.03 -5.58
C ASP A 21 -8.32 14.13 -5.99
N GLY A 22 -9.19 13.92 -5.04
CA GLY A 22 -10.63 13.95 -5.28
C GLY A 22 -11.40 13.05 -4.33
N ALA A 23 -12.66 12.85 -4.63
CA ALA A 23 -13.58 12.06 -3.82
C ALA A 23 -14.20 10.94 -4.65
N GLY A 24 -14.47 9.80 -4.00
CA GLY A 24 -15.12 8.67 -4.66
C GLY A 24 -14.24 7.97 -5.69
N ILE A 25 -12.93 8.12 -5.59
CA ILE A 25 -11.99 7.50 -6.53
C ILE A 25 -11.67 6.08 -6.07
N THR A 26 -11.72 5.15 -7.02
CA THR A 26 -11.24 3.78 -6.79
C THR A 26 -9.99 3.53 -7.63
N LEU A 27 -8.88 3.28 -6.97
CA LEU A 27 -7.65 2.83 -7.60
C LEU A 27 -7.59 1.30 -7.50
N ASP A 28 -7.91 0.63 -8.58
CA ASP A 28 -7.85 -0.83 -8.66
C ASP A 28 -6.54 -1.27 -9.30
N LEU A 29 -5.55 -1.57 -8.46
CA LEU A 29 -4.24 -2.03 -8.93
C LEU A 29 -4.31 -3.43 -9.51
N THR A 30 -5.27 -4.24 -9.08
CA THR A 30 -5.43 -5.61 -9.60
C THR A 30 -5.87 -5.64 -11.07
N ALA A 31 -6.42 -4.53 -11.55
CA ALA A 31 -6.80 -4.36 -12.95
C ALA A 31 -5.66 -3.83 -13.82
N ILE A 32 -4.54 -3.43 -13.21
CA ILE A 32 -3.39 -2.88 -13.90
C ILE A 32 -2.39 -4.03 -14.14
N ARG A 33 -1.84 -4.08 -15.34
CA ARG A 33 -0.85 -5.11 -15.67
C ARG A 33 0.43 -4.94 -14.88
N THR A 34 1.03 -6.06 -14.50
CA THR A 34 2.34 -6.12 -13.84
C THR A 34 3.38 -5.29 -14.60
N GLY A 35 4.17 -4.51 -13.88
CA GLY A 35 5.24 -3.68 -14.43
C GLY A 35 4.78 -2.31 -14.95
N VAL A 36 3.48 -2.02 -14.96
CA VAL A 36 2.98 -0.70 -15.35
C VAL A 36 3.26 0.33 -14.28
N VAL A 37 3.10 -0.05 -13.01
CA VAL A 37 3.44 0.79 -11.86
C VAL A 37 4.56 0.10 -11.10
N SER A 38 5.65 0.79 -10.89
CA SER A 38 6.82 0.26 -10.19
C SER A 38 7.52 1.33 -9.36
N LYS A 39 8.19 0.91 -8.30
CA LYS A 39 8.96 1.79 -7.42
C LYS A 39 8.12 2.96 -6.91
N VAL A 40 6.93 2.65 -6.44
CA VAL A 40 6.03 3.58 -5.76
C VAL A 40 5.70 2.95 -4.41
N GLU A 41 6.19 3.53 -3.35
CA GLU A 41 6.13 2.94 -2.02
C GLU A 41 4.98 3.48 -1.19
N ASN A 42 4.34 4.55 -1.61
CA ASN A 42 3.21 5.14 -0.91
C ASN A 42 2.03 5.40 -1.86
N LEU A 43 0.87 4.95 -1.42
CA LEU A 43 -0.40 5.27 -2.05
C LEU A 43 -1.15 6.20 -1.09
N ASP A 44 -1.26 7.47 -1.45
CA ASP A 44 -1.98 8.46 -0.65
C ASP A 44 -3.39 8.60 -1.20
N ILE A 45 -4.35 8.01 -0.49
CA ILE A 45 -5.76 8.04 -0.86
C ILE A 45 -6.55 9.06 -0.03
N SER A 46 -5.86 9.87 0.79
CA SER A 46 -6.45 10.87 1.69
C SER A 46 -6.99 12.10 0.97
N GLY A 47 -7.44 11.97 -0.25
CA GLY A 47 -8.16 13.03 -0.96
C GLY A 47 -9.50 13.34 -0.29
N SER A 48 -10.22 14.32 -0.81
CA SER A 48 -11.50 14.68 -0.23
C SER A 48 -12.52 13.55 -0.37
N GLY A 49 -13.23 13.25 0.71
CA GLY A 49 -14.25 12.21 0.75
C GLY A 49 -13.69 10.79 0.73
N SER A 50 -14.55 9.82 0.50
CA SER A 50 -14.19 8.40 0.58
C SER A 50 -13.53 7.94 -0.72
N ASN A 51 -12.30 7.49 -0.61
CA ASN A 51 -11.56 6.87 -1.70
C ASN A 51 -11.26 5.39 -1.38
N THR A 52 -10.94 4.62 -2.40
CA THR A 52 -10.69 3.19 -2.24
C THR A 52 -9.45 2.80 -3.01
N VAL A 53 -8.58 2.02 -2.38
CA VAL A 53 -7.53 1.29 -3.09
C VAL A 53 -7.82 -0.20 -3.01
N LYS A 54 -7.69 -0.88 -4.14
CA LYS A 54 -7.80 -2.32 -4.24
C LYS A 54 -6.49 -2.90 -4.73
N LEU A 55 -5.93 -3.84 -3.99
CA LEU A 55 -4.62 -4.42 -4.29
C LEU A 55 -4.52 -5.87 -3.78
N SER A 56 -3.46 -6.52 -4.23
CA SER A 56 -3.08 -7.87 -3.84
C SER A 56 -1.62 -7.93 -3.43
N ALA A 57 -1.18 -9.09 -2.94
CA ALA A 57 0.23 -9.33 -2.67
C ALA A 57 1.12 -9.11 -3.90
N MET A 58 0.62 -9.44 -5.08
CA MET A 58 1.39 -9.26 -6.32
C MET A 58 1.63 -7.79 -6.62
N ASP A 59 0.70 -6.91 -6.26
CA ASP A 59 0.88 -5.47 -6.44
C ASP A 59 1.96 -4.93 -5.48
N VAL A 60 1.99 -5.41 -4.25
CA VAL A 60 3.06 -5.05 -3.31
C VAL A 60 4.42 -5.53 -3.82
N LEU A 61 4.46 -6.76 -4.35
CA LEU A 61 5.69 -7.31 -4.94
C LEU A 61 6.18 -6.48 -6.13
N ASP A 62 5.26 -5.99 -6.93
CA ASP A 62 5.56 -5.25 -8.16
C ASP A 62 5.97 -3.80 -7.88
N MET A 63 5.27 -3.14 -6.99
CA MET A 63 5.42 -1.72 -6.71
C MET A 63 6.39 -1.41 -5.58
N GLY A 64 6.34 -2.20 -4.51
CA GLY A 64 7.04 -1.92 -3.27
C GLY A 64 8.55 -2.01 -3.39
N SER A 65 9.23 -1.50 -2.39
CA SER A 65 10.69 -1.55 -2.28
C SER A 65 11.12 -2.13 -0.93
N ASN A 66 12.30 -2.73 -0.93
CA ASN A 66 12.85 -3.32 0.28
C ASN A 66 13.39 -2.23 1.21
N ASN A 67 13.20 -2.44 2.50
CA ASN A 67 13.85 -1.63 3.54
C ASN A 67 13.60 -0.13 3.40
N THR A 68 12.41 0.23 2.95
CA THR A 68 12.02 1.63 2.72
C THR A 68 11.55 2.29 4.01
N PHE A 69 10.78 1.56 4.82
CA PHE A 69 10.25 2.04 6.09
C PHE A 69 10.91 1.28 7.23
N ASP A 70 11.50 2.03 8.16
CA ASP A 70 12.24 1.45 9.29
C ASP A 70 11.26 1.03 10.40
N VAL A 71 10.54 -0.05 10.14
CA VAL A 71 9.57 -0.60 11.07
C VAL A 71 10.27 -1.27 12.26
N ASN A 72 11.37 -1.95 12.00
CA ASN A 72 12.17 -2.61 13.03
C ASN A 72 13.62 -2.14 12.95
N PRO A 73 14.01 -1.13 13.72
CA PRO A 73 15.38 -0.60 13.65
C PRO A 73 16.44 -1.57 14.16
N ALA A 74 16.06 -2.65 14.82
CA ALA A 74 17.00 -3.67 15.31
C ALA A 74 17.39 -4.69 14.24
N ALA A 75 16.71 -4.69 13.08
CA ALA A 75 16.95 -5.66 12.02
C ALA A 75 16.72 -5.03 10.65
N VAL A 76 17.50 -5.46 9.67
CA VAL A 76 17.25 -5.11 8.27
C VAL A 76 16.03 -5.91 7.81
N ASP A 77 14.98 -5.21 7.41
CA ASP A 77 13.80 -5.86 6.88
C ASP A 77 13.99 -6.12 5.38
N THR A 78 13.95 -7.39 5.02
CA THR A 78 14.10 -7.83 3.62
C THR A 78 12.77 -7.86 2.88
N ARG A 79 11.67 -7.52 3.55
CA ARG A 79 10.35 -7.49 2.93
C ARG A 79 10.23 -6.31 1.98
N LYS A 80 9.50 -6.51 0.88
CA LYS A 80 9.03 -5.40 0.08
C LYS A 80 7.88 -4.72 0.81
N GLN A 81 7.95 -3.40 0.90
CA GLN A 81 7.04 -2.59 1.68
C GLN A 81 6.25 -1.64 0.78
N LEU A 82 4.97 -1.52 1.08
CA LEU A 82 4.07 -0.54 0.48
C LEU A 82 3.25 0.10 1.58
N MET A 83 3.12 1.43 1.56
CA MET A 83 2.37 2.20 2.54
C MET A 83 1.09 2.74 1.91
N VAL A 84 0.00 2.72 2.66
CA VAL A 84 -1.27 3.34 2.29
C VAL A 84 -1.60 4.43 3.30
N THR A 85 -1.57 5.67 2.84
CA THR A 85 -1.97 6.85 3.62
C THR A 85 -3.41 7.19 3.32
N SER A 86 -4.23 7.44 4.34
CA SER A 86 -5.68 7.56 4.19
C SER A 86 -6.31 8.52 5.19
N ASP A 87 -7.56 8.84 4.93
CA ASP A 87 -8.50 9.48 5.85
C ASP A 87 -9.51 8.48 6.41
N THR A 88 -10.39 8.95 7.29
CA THR A 88 -11.30 8.10 8.05
C THR A 88 -12.35 7.37 7.22
N ASP A 89 -12.74 7.93 6.09
CA ASP A 89 -13.79 7.37 5.24
C ASP A 89 -13.26 6.48 4.12
N ASP A 90 -11.94 6.35 4.04
CA ASP A 90 -11.28 5.59 2.98
C ASP A 90 -11.35 4.08 3.22
N LYS A 91 -11.13 3.33 2.13
CA LYS A 91 -11.22 1.87 2.15
C LYS A 91 -9.99 1.23 1.51
N VAL A 92 -9.59 0.12 2.09
CA VAL A 92 -8.54 -0.75 1.54
C VAL A 92 -9.15 -2.12 1.27
N VAL A 93 -9.11 -2.55 0.02
CA VAL A 93 -9.58 -3.87 -0.39
C VAL A 93 -8.37 -4.72 -0.73
N LEU A 94 -8.13 -5.75 0.08
CA LEU A 94 -7.08 -6.75 -0.17
C LEU A 94 -7.73 -8.01 -0.73
N THR A 95 -7.50 -8.31 -2.00
CA THR A 95 -8.14 -9.47 -2.63
C THR A 95 -7.73 -10.79 -2.02
N ASP A 96 -6.57 -10.80 -1.36
CA ASP A 96 -6.01 -11.95 -0.66
C ASP A 96 -5.86 -11.71 0.85
N LEU A 97 -6.80 -10.98 1.46
CA LEU A 97 -6.74 -10.56 2.87
C LEU A 97 -6.42 -11.72 3.83
N THR A 98 -6.93 -12.91 3.57
CA THR A 98 -6.67 -14.08 4.42
C THR A 98 -5.21 -14.50 4.46
N ASN A 99 -4.40 -14.03 3.53
CA ASN A 99 -2.96 -14.30 3.47
C ASN A 99 -2.12 -13.24 4.19
N TRP A 100 -2.77 -12.28 4.81
CA TRP A 100 -2.12 -11.22 5.56
C TRP A 100 -2.45 -11.31 7.04
N THR A 101 -1.47 -11.06 7.89
CA THR A 101 -1.65 -11.01 9.34
C THR A 101 -1.21 -9.65 9.85
N LYS A 102 -2.10 -9.00 10.59
CA LYS A 102 -1.77 -7.77 11.29
C LYS A 102 -0.78 -8.09 12.41
N ALA A 103 0.33 -7.38 12.44
CA ALA A 103 1.35 -7.56 13.46
C ALA A 103 0.83 -7.11 14.83
N SER A 104 1.37 -7.72 15.87
CA SER A 104 1.06 -7.38 17.26
C SER A 104 2.34 -7.23 18.06
N GLY A 105 2.25 -6.52 19.18
CA GLY A 105 3.40 -6.27 20.06
C GLY A 105 4.37 -5.24 19.50
N ALA A 106 5.66 -5.44 19.72
CA ALA A 106 6.70 -4.58 19.19
C ALA A 106 6.68 -4.61 17.67
N TYR A 107 6.93 -3.44 17.04
CA TYR A 107 6.95 -3.30 15.59
C TYR A 107 5.61 -3.58 14.89
N SER A 108 4.52 -3.41 15.62
CA SER A 108 3.16 -3.55 15.07
C SER A 108 2.63 -2.26 14.46
N SER A 109 3.34 -1.15 14.65
CA SER A 109 2.96 0.14 14.08
C SER A 109 4.20 0.92 13.63
N PHE A 110 3.96 1.86 12.73
CA PHE A 110 4.97 2.75 12.18
C PHE A 110 4.39 4.14 12.06
N THR A 111 5.12 5.17 12.50
CA THR A 111 4.65 6.56 12.45
C THR A 111 5.53 7.36 11.49
N SER A 112 4.90 8.09 10.59
CA SER A 112 5.57 8.97 9.64
C SER A 112 4.64 10.12 9.25
N ASN A 113 5.18 11.33 9.18
CA ASN A 113 4.47 12.54 8.72
C ASN A 113 3.13 12.78 9.45
N GLY A 114 3.07 12.49 10.73
CA GLY A 114 1.85 12.69 11.53
C GLY A 114 0.80 11.58 11.39
N HIS A 115 1.07 10.55 10.62
CA HIS A 115 0.23 9.36 10.48
C HIS A 115 0.84 8.18 11.19
N THR A 116 0.00 7.34 11.77
CA THR A 116 0.40 6.06 12.34
C THR A 116 -0.21 4.94 11.52
N TYR A 117 0.60 3.98 11.16
CA TYR A 117 0.24 2.86 10.29
C TYR A 117 0.27 1.56 11.06
N ASP A 118 -0.72 0.71 10.84
CA ASP A 118 -0.66 -0.68 11.26
C ASP A 118 0.20 -1.48 10.30
N VAL A 119 0.99 -2.37 10.84
CA VAL A 119 1.89 -3.23 10.06
C VAL A 119 1.21 -4.56 9.77
N TRP A 120 1.14 -4.91 8.50
CA TRP A 120 0.58 -6.17 8.02
C TRP A 120 1.66 -6.96 7.30
N ASN A 121 1.87 -8.20 7.69
CA ASN A 121 2.84 -9.09 7.07
C ASN A 121 2.14 -10.17 6.27
N HIS A 122 2.64 -10.44 5.08
CA HIS A 122 2.16 -11.59 4.30
C HIS A 122 2.63 -12.89 4.94
N ASN A 123 1.77 -13.90 4.96
CA ASN A 123 2.02 -15.13 5.71
C ASN A 123 3.10 -16.02 5.10
N THR A 124 3.33 -15.90 3.80
CA THR A 124 4.28 -16.77 3.07
C THR A 124 5.31 -16.02 2.25
N LEU A 125 5.00 -14.82 1.79
CA LEU A 125 5.89 -13.99 0.97
C LEU A 125 6.57 -12.93 1.84
N LEU A 126 7.74 -12.48 1.43
CA LEU A 126 8.46 -11.39 2.10
C LEU A 126 7.88 -10.05 1.68
N LEU A 127 6.66 -9.78 2.09
CA LEU A 127 5.91 -8.57 1.79
C LEU A 127 5.33 -7.97 3.07
N GLN A 128 5.27 -6.65 3.11
CA GLN A 128 4.72 -5.90 4.24
C GLN A 128 3.88 -4.74 3.74
N LEU A 129 2.70 -4.58 4.32
CA LEU A 129 1.84 -3.42 4.10
C LEU A 129 1.79 -2.58 5.37
N LEU A 130 1.88 -1.27 5.21
CA LEU A 130 1.65 -0.31 6.26
C LEU A 130 0.35 0.41 5.92
N ILE A 131 -0.70 0.14 6.68
CA ILE A 131 -2.03 0.71 6.44
C ILE A 131 -2.32 1.75 7.52
N ASP A 132 -2.63 2.97 7.10
CA ASP A 132 -2.96 4.07 7.99
C ASP A 132 -4.07 3.67 8.96
N GLN A 133 -3.88 3.94 10.23
CA GLN A 133 -4.86 3.65 11.27
C GLN A 133 -6.16 4.45 11.11
N ASN A 134 -6.17 5.48 10.28
CA ASN A 134 -7.40 6.19 9.92
C ASN A 134 -8.39 5.30 9.15
N VAL A 135 -7.90 4.28 8.43
CA VAL A 135 -8.80 3.29 7.83
C VAL A 135 -9.45 2.48 8.94
N ALA A 136 -10.75 2.61 9.11
CA ALA A 136 -11.47 1.82 10.10
C ALA A 136 -11.32 0.31 9.80
N ALA A 137 -11.31 -0.51 10.87
CA ALA A 137 -11.09 -1.94 10.73
C ALA A 137 -12.10 -2.61 9.77
N ASN A 138 -13.35 -2.15 9.78
CA ASN A 138 -14.39 -2.67 8.88
C ASN A 138 -14.27 -2.14 7.44
N ASN A 139 -13.38 -1.21 7.19
CA ASN A 139 -13.06 -0.69 5.85
C ASN A 139 -11.84 -1.37 5.23
N ILE A 140 -11.20 -2.29 5.95
CA ILE A 140 -10.20 -3.19 5.41
C ILE A 140 -10.91 -4.50 5.12
N THR A 141 -11.14 -4.78 3.84
CA THR A 141 -12.00 -5.89 3.43
C THR A 141 -11.32 -6.76 2.36
N SER A 142 -11.79 -7.98 2.23
CA SER A 142 -11.52 -8.76 1.04
C SER A 142 -12.54 -8.42 -0.05
N SER A 143 -12.13 -8.55 -1.28
CA SER A 143 -12.96 -8.14 -2.42
C SER A 143 -14.32 -8.80 -2.48
#